data_6e1e24b4c08c6dbfb5ec139076233ad6
#
_entry.id   6e1e24b4c08c6dbfb5ec139076233ad6
#
_cell.length_a   1.000
_cell.length_b   1.000
_cell.length_c   1.000
_cell.angle_alpha   90.00
_cell.angle_beta   90.00
_cell.angle_gamma   90.00
#
_symmetry.space_group_name_H-M   'P 1'
#
loop_
_entity.id
_entity.type
_entity.pdbx_description
1 polymer ?
#
loop_
_entity_poly.entity_id
_entity_poly.type
_entity_poly.pdbx_seq_one_letter_code
_entity_poly.pdbx_strand_id
1 'polypeptide(L)'
;MEKVIIVGSGCAGLTAAIYAARANLNPLVLEGRQPGGQLSTTTMVENFPGFPNGIDGPQLIINMHEQAEKFGARFAYSEVTDFEGRADHIRIKSDDEWLETRALIVASGASARWLGLENEEKLVGHGLTSCATCDGAFYRNVPVCVIGGGDSAAEEALFLTRFASKVYLIHRRDTLRASKIMADRVLACDKIEPIWNTVVTRYIPDEKGEMSAVLLRNIQTHEERELPVACVFVAIGHDPNTKAFQGKLETDPDGYLIARHLAESKHPGVFIAGDVADRVYKQAVTAAGSGCAAALEAEKYLSALGK
;
A
#
# COMPACT_ATOMS: atom_id res chain seq x y z
N MET A 1 24.11 9.17 17.50
CA MET A 1 23.46 7.84 17.29
C MET A 1 22.08 7.87 17.90
N GLU A 2 21.06 7.54 17.11
CA GLU A 2 19.65 7.52 17.52
C GLU A 2 19.32 6.23 18.32
N LYS A 3 18.32 6.30 19.19
CA LYS A 3 17.78 5.08 19.83
C LYS A 3 16.98 4.27 18.84
N VAL A 4 16.05 4.93 18.14
CA VAL A 4 15.16 4.34 17.14
C VAL A 4 15.06 5.24 15.91
N ILE A 5 15.24 4.67 14.74
CA ILE A 5 14.86 5.30 13.47
C ILE A 5 13.71 4.49 12.86
N ILE A 6 12.72 5.20 12.31
CA ILE A 6 11.56 4.64 11.62
C ILE A 6 11.61 5.10 10.16
N VAL A 7 11.52 4.17 9.21
CA VAL A 7 11.55 4.47 7.77
C VAL A 7 10.14 4.39 7.22
N GLY A 8 9.60 5.55 6.84
CA GLY A 8 8.26 5.73 6.31
C GLY A 8 7.29 6.29 7.34
N SER A 9 6.41 7.20 6.89
CA SER A 9 5.38 7.88 7.70
C SER A 9 3.93 7.52 7.29
N GLY A 10 3.73 6.34 6.69
CA GLY A 10 2.39 5.76 6.54
C GLY A 10 1.81 5.29 7.90
N CYS A 11 0.61 4.70 7.91
CA CYS A 11 -0.06 4.23 9.14
C CYS A 11 0.84 3.35 10.02
N ALA A 12 1.66 2.48 9.43
CA ALA A 12 2.58 1.63 10.19
C ALA A 12 3.65 2.46 10.90
N GLY A 13 4.33 3.35 10.16
CA GLY A 13 5.41 4.19 10.69
C GLY A 13 4.92 5.21 11.72
N LEU A 14 3.80 5.88 11.46
CA LEU A 14 3.20 6.82 12.41
C LEU A 14 2.72 6.13 13.70
N THR A 15 2.10 4.94 13.58
CA THR A 15 1.74 4.17 14.77
C THR A 15 2.99 3.74 15.55
N ALA A 16 4.03 3.25 14.86
CA ALA A 16 5.28 2.91 15.51
C ALA A 16 5.91 4.14 16.21
N ALA A 17 5.86 5.32 15.58
CA ALA A 17 6.34 6.57 16.16
C ALA A 17 5.59 6.95 17.44
N ILE A 18 4.26 6.84 17.44
CA ILE A 18 3.43 7.10 18.63
C ILE A 18 3.87 6.20 19.79
N TYR A 19 3.96 4.90 19.57
CA TYR A 19 4.30 3.93 20.61
C TYR A 19 5.76 4.10 21.10
N ALA A 20 6.72 4.26 20.20
CA ALA A 20 8.12 4.50 20.54
C ALA A 20 8.32 5.82 21.30
N ALA A 21 7.64 6.91 20.91
CA ALA A 21 7.70 8.19 21.58
C ALA A 21 7.11 8.09 23.00
N ARG A 22 5.97 7.41 23.19
CA ARG A 22 5.37 7.17 24.50
C ARG A 22 6.26 6.33 25.42
N ALA A 23 7.13 5.48 24.84
CA ALA A 23 8.15 4.73 25.59
C ALA A 23 9.46 5.55 25.83
N ASN A 24 9.45 6.85 25.59
CA ASN A 24 10.61 7.76 25.74
C ASN A 24 11.84 7.35 24.88
N LEU A 25 11.59 6.72 23.73
CA LEU A 25 12.66 6.33 22.81
C LEU A 25 13.10 7.45 21.86
N ASN A 26 12.36 8.59 21.85
CA ASN A 26 12.65 9.77 21.04
C ASN A 26 12.89 9.41 19.55
N PRO A 27 11.95 8.73 18.88
CA PRO A 27 12.15 8.21 17.54
C PRO A 27 12.35 9.31 16.51
N LEU A 28 13.21 9.04 15.51
CA LEU A 28 13.34 9.85 14.29
C LEU A 28 12.62 9.11 13.16
N VAL A 29 11.62 9.74 12.57
CA VAL A 29 10.88 9.22 11.40
C VAL A 29 11.45 9.85 10.14
N LEU A 30 11.89 9.01 9.20
CA LEU A 30 12.31 9.41 7.87
C LEU A 30 11.14 9.17 6.91
N GLU A 31 10.52 10.26 6.45
CA GLU A 31 9.21 10.20 5.81
C GLU A 31 9.24 9.73 4.36
N GLY A 32 10.41 9.79 3.72
CA GLY A 32 10.56 9.51 2.29
C GLY A 32 10.03 10.67 1.42
N ARG A 33 9.85 10.38 0.13
CA ARG A 33 9.37 11.38 -0.85
C ARG A 33 7.86 11.62 -0.79
N GLN A 34 7.12 10.70 -0.19
CA GLN A 34 5.66 10.78 -0.05
C GLN A 34 5.27 10.64 1.42
N PRO A 35 5.35 11.73 2.21
CA PRO A 35 4.89 11.72 3.59
C PRO A 35 3.44 11.25 3.73
N GLY A 36 3.17 10.41 4.73
CA GLY A 36 1.85 9.82 4.94
C GLY A 36 1.55 8.59 4.08
N GLY A 37 2.39 8.26 3.10
CA GLY A 37 2.24 7.10 2.24
C GLY A 37 0.97 7.14 1.40
N GLN A 38 0.34 5.99 1.13
CA GLN A 38 -0.81 5.89 0.22
C GLN A 38 -2.06 6.65 0.71
N LEU A 39 -2.27 6.76 2.01
CA LEU A 39 -3.42 7.50 2.53
C LEU A 39 -3.33 9.02 2.31
N SER A 40 -2.13 9.57 2.09
CA SER A 40 -1.99 10.99 1.75
C SER A 40 -2.53 11.36 0.36
N THR A 41 -2.80 10.36 -0.48
CA THR A 41 -3.30 10.55 -1.85
C THR A 41 -4.69 9.92 -2.08
N THR A 42 -5.31 9.36 -1.05
CA THR A 42 -6.68 8.83 -1.14
C THR A 42 -7.70 9.87 -0.67
N THR A 43 -8.96 9.60 -0.92
CA THR A 43 -10.07 10.45 -0.48
C THR A 43 -10.64 9.93 0.86
N MET A 44 -11.92 9.59 0.90
CA MET A 44 -12.60 9.14 2.11
C MET A 44 -12.18 7.72 2.53
N VAL A 45 -11.83 7.55 3.79
CA VAL A 45 -11.49 6.28 4.44
C VAL A 45 -12.62 5.92 5.41
N GLU A 46 -13.43 4.91 5.06
CA GLU A 46 -14.58 4.48 5.87
C GLU A 46 -14.30 3.23 6.72
N ASN A 47 -13.16 2.58 6.48
CA ASN A 47 -12.81 1.30 7.10
C ASN A 47 -11.72 1.37 8.16
N PHE A 48 -11.31 2.58 8.58
CA PHE A 48 -10.43 2.76 9.72
C PHE A 48 -11.27 2.92 11.00
N PRO A 49 -11.08 2.04 12.02
CA PRO A 49 -11.91 2.08 13.23
C PRO A 49 -11.81 3.40 13.99
N GLY A 50 -12.92 3.85 14.57
CA GLY A 50 -13.02 5.10 15.33
C GLY A 50 -13.64 6.26 14.58
N PHE A 51 -13.90 6.12 13.27
CA PHE A 51 -14.51 7.15 12.43
C PHE A 51 -15.82 6.64 11.80
N PRO A 52 -16.95 6.73 12.52
CA PRO A 52 -18.23 6.15 12.06
C PRO A 52 -18.79 6.80 10.79
N ASN A 53 -18.34 8.01 10.46
CA ASN A 53 -18.74 8.74 9.26
C ASN A 53 -17.60 8.80 8.21
N GLY A 54 -16.56 7.97 8.37
CA GLY A 54 -15.34 8.06 7.58
C GLY A 54 -14.46 9.24 8.00
N ILE A 55 -13.29 9.30 7.42
CA ILE A 55 -12.33 10.41 7.55
C ILE A 55 -11.58 10.56 6.23
N ASP A 56 -11.28 11.79 5.83
CA ASP A 56 -10.39 12.06 4.70
C ASP A 56 -9.00 11.46 4.95
N GLY A 57 -8.44 10.77 3.97
CA GLY A 57 -7.17 10.07 4.11
C GLY A 57 -6.02 10.98 4.55
N PRO A 58 -5.75 12.12 3.87
CA PRO A 58 -4.81 13.13 4.32
C PRO A 58 -5.06 13.59 5.76
N GLN A 59 -6.34 13.83 6.15
CA GLN A 59 -6.66 14.25 7.51
C GLN A 59 -6.36 13.17 8.56
N LEU A 60 -6.58 11.90 8.25
CA LEU A 60 -6.18 10.79 9.12
C LEU A 60 -4.66 10.81 9.35
N ILE A 61 -3.89 10.98 8.30
CA ILE A 61 -2.42 11.06 8.39
C ILE A 61 -1.98 12.27 9.21
N ILE A 62 -2.58 13.44 8.99
CA ILE A 62 -2.29 14.66 9.79
C ILE A 62 -2.56 14.39 11.27
N ASN A 63 -3.70 13.82 11.62
CA ASN A 63 -4.06 13.49 13.00
C ASN A 63 -3.05 12.53 13.65
N MET A 64 -2.59 11.50 12.92
CA MET A 64 -1.60 10.54 13.41
C MET A 64 -0.22 11.18 13.58
N HIS A 65 0.17 12.06 12.66
CA HIS A 65 1.43 12.80 12.71
C HIS A 65 1.46 13.73 13.93
N GLU A 66 0.44 14.58 14.10
CA GLU A 66 0.29 15.45 15.26
C GLU A 66 0.29 14.68 16.57
N GLN A 67 -0.36 13.50 16.59
CA GLN A 67 -0.35 12.63 17.76
C GLN A 67 1.06 12.12 18.07
N ALA A 68 1.85 11.75 17.08
CA ALA A 68 3.22 11.30 17.28
C ALA A 68 4.14 12.44 17.74
N GLU A 69 4.04 13.64 17.14
CA GLU A 69 4.77 14.83 17.56
C GLU A 69 4.46 15.23 19.01
N LYS A 70 3.19 15.19 19.38
CA LYS A 70 2.74 15.48 20.77
C LYS A 70 3.48 14.62 21.81
N PHE A 71 3.86 13.39 21.46
CA PHE A 71 4.62 12.51 22.36
C PHE A 71 6.14 12.61 22.16
N GLY A 72 6.63 13.45 21.26
CA GLY A 72 8.04 13.74 21.06
C GLY A 72 8.70 12.95 19.93
N ALA A 73 7.93 12.41 18.98
CA ALA A 73 8.50 11.92 17.74
C ALA A 73 9.05 13.09 16.90
N ARG A 74 10.17 12.85 16.23
CA ARG A 74 10.82 13.81 15.33
C ARG A 74 10.69 13.33 13.89
N PHE A 75 10.56 14.24 12.96
CA PHE A 75 10.33 13.95 11.56
C PHE A 75 11.41 14.62 10.69
N ALA A 76 11.82 13.92 9.62
CA ALA A 76 12.71 14.44 8.61
C ALA A 76 12.19 14.04 7.22
N TYR A 77 12.06 15.02 6.34
CA TYR A 77 11.74 14.80 4.93
C TYR A 77 13.01 14.36 4.19
N SER A 78 13.26 13.06 4.18
CA SER A 78 14.44 12.47 3.55
C SER A 78 14.19 11.02 3.14
N GLU A 79 14.84 10.57 2.07
CA GLU A 79 14.69 9.22 1.52
C GLU A 79 15.81 8.31 2.00
N VAL A 80 15.46 7.11 2.47
CA VAL A 80 16.44 6.07 2.77
C VAL A 80 16.86 5.36 1.49
N THR A 81 18.14 5.47 1.15
CA THR A 81 18.70 4.92 -0.08
C THR A 81 19.60 3.71 0.13
N ASP A 82 20.08 3.49 1.35
CA ASP A 82 20.96 2.40 1.68
C ASP A 82 20.88 1.97 3.15
N PHE A 83 21.34 0.75 3.46
CA PHE A 83 21.32 0.13 4.78
C PHE A 83 22.58 -0.69 5.01
N GLU A 84 23.16 -0.58 6.20
CA GLU A 84 24.24 -1.44 6.70
C GLU A 84 23.91 -1.94 8.10
N GLY A 85 23.75 -3.26 8.23
CA GLY A 85 23.66 -3.91 9.54
C GLY A 85 25.06 -4.18 10.09
N ARG A 86 25.36 -3.70 11.30
CA ARG A 86 26.59 -3.97 12.05
C ARG A 86 26.27 -4.73 13.32
N ALA A 87 27.28 -5.30 13.95
CA ALA A 87 27.11 -6.15 15.12
C ALA A 87 26.53 -5.40 16.33
N ASP A 88 26.82 -4.13 16.48
CA ASP A 88 26.49 -3.28 17.63
C ASP A 88 25.56 -2.11 17.32
N HIS A 89 25.34 -1.79 16.05
CA HIS A 89 24.49 -0.71 15.60
C HIS A 89 24.07 -0.90 14.13
N ILE A 90 23.13 -0.09 13.70
CA ILE A 90 22.61 -0.05 12.34
C ILE A 90 22.94 1.31 11.73
N ARG A 91 23.35 1.31 10.47
CA ARG A 91 23.54 2.52 9.69
C ARG A 91 22.54 2.54 8.53
N ILE A 92 21.94 3.68 8.31
CA ILE A 92 21.11 3.93 7.13
C ILE A 92 21.59 5.18 6.42
N LYS A 93 21.60 5.14 5.11
CA LYS A 93 21.88 6.30 4.27
C LYS A 93 20.58 7.03 4.01
N SER A 94 20.47 8.25 4.54
CA SER A 94 19.34 9.14 4.35
C SER A 94 19.80 10.29 3.46
N ASP A 95 19.26 10.35 2.25
CA ASP A 95 19.81 11.18 1.17
C ASP A 95 21.31 10.94 0.99
N ASP A 96 22.17 11.91 1.32
CA ASP A 96 23.62 11.79 1.22
C ASP A 96 24.34 11.53 2.54
N GLU A 97 23.61 11.48 3.67
CA GLU A 97 24.19 11.32 5.01
C GLU A 97 23.96 9.91 5.58
N TRP A 98 24.95 9.42 6.34
CA TRP A 98 24.80 8.19 7.11
C TRP A 98 24.36 8.50 8.54
N LEU A 99 23.19 7.99 8.90
CA LEU A 99 22.67 8.02 10.26
C LEU A 99 22.89 6.68 10.95
N GLU A 100 23.13 6.74 12.26
CA GLU A 100 23.35 5.56 13.11
C GLU A 100 22.23 5.40 14.11
N THR A 101 21.76 4.17 14.29
CA THR A 101 20.70 3.84 15.24
C THR A 101 20.94 2.48 15.89
N ARG A 102 20.34 2.27 17.06
CA ARG A 102 20.35 0.98 17.75
C ARG A 102 19.19 0.08 17.35
N ALA A 103 18.06 0.67 17.03
CA ALA A 103 16.90 -0.04 16.51
C ALA A 103 16.37 0.67 15.26
N LEU A 104 15.99 -0.12 14.27
CA LEU A 104 15.40 0.33 13.02
C LEU A 104 14.04 -0.30 12.83
N ILE A 105 13.02 0.50 12.54
CA ILE A 105 11.70 0.02 12.12
C ILE A 105 11.53 0.34 10.64
N VAL A 106 11.43 -0.68 9.79
CA VAL A 106 11.20 -0.53 8.36
C VAL A 106 9.70 -0.58 8.11
N ALA A 107 9.11 0.57 7.80
CA ALA A 107 7.69 0.78 7.51
C ALA A 107 7.48 1.51 6.18
N SER A 108 8.35 1.20 5.20
CA SER A 108 8.42 1.87 3.89
C SER A 108 7.25 1.56 2.95
N GLY A 109 6.37 0.61 3.33
CA GLY A 109 5.16 0.29 2.61
C GLY A 109 5.37 -0.43 1.27
N ALA A 110 4.33 -0.40 0.44
CA ALA A 110 4.35 -0.91 -0.93
C ALA A 110 3.59 0.06 -1.84
N SER A 111 4.02 0.16 -3.10
CA SER A 111 3.41 1.04 -4.10
C SER A 111 2.58 0.21 -5.06
N ALA A 112 1.35 0.66 -5.35
CA ALA A 112 0.53 0.05 -6.38
C ALA A 112 1.21 0.19 -7.75
N ARG A 113 1.09 -0.85 -8.56
CA ARG A 113 1.47 -0.77 -9.97
C ARG A 113 0.36 -0.13 -10.76
N TRP A 114 0.75 0.83 -11.58
CA TRP A 114 -0.16 1.54 -12.46
C TRP A 114 0.12 1.20 -13.93
N LEU A 115 -0.77 1.58 -14.84
CA LEU A 115 -0.58 1.34 -16.27
C LEU A 115 0.37 2.33 -16.90
N GLY A 116 0.64 3.47 -16.27
CA GLY A 116 1.47 4.56 -16.79
C GLY A 116 0.77 5.35 -17.91
N LEU A 117 -0.56 5.42 -17.87
CA LEU A 117 -1.35 6.14 -18.86
C LEU A 117 -1.46 7.63 -18.50
N GLU A 118 -1.78 8.43 -19.51
CA GLU A 118 -2.01 9.87 -19.33
C GLU A 118 -3.13 10.14 -18.32
N ASN A 119 -2.94 11.16 -17.49
CA ASN A 119 -3.85 11.60 -16.42
C ASN A 119 -4.07 10.60 -15.27
N GLU A 120 -3.32 9.52 -15.19
CA GLU A 120 -3.47 8.49 -14.17
C GLU A 120 -3.41 9.07 -12.75
N GLU A 121 -2.39 9.88 -12.44
CA GLU A 121 -2.22 10.52 -11.13
C GLU A 121 -3.39 11.43 -10.73
N LYS A 122 -4.03 12.10 -11.70
CA LYS A 122 -5.16 13.01 -11.44
C LYS A 122 -6.45 12.26 -11.14
N LEU A 123 -6.57 11.02 -11.63
CA LEU A 123 -7.76 10.20 -11.49
C LEU A 123 -7.73 9.31 -10.26
N VAL A 124 -6.58 9.15 -9.60
CA VAL A 124 -6.49 8.44 -8.31
C VAL A 124 -7.37 9.13 -7.29
N GLY A 125 -8.33 8.40 -6.71
CA GLY A 125 -9.39 8.94 -5.85
C GLY A 125 -10.58 9.56 -6.59
N HIS A 126 -10.50 9.71 -7.92
CA HIS A 126 -11.55 10.25 -8.80
C HIS A 126 -12.03 9.20 -9.80
N GLY A 127 -12.33 7.99 -9.31
CA GLY A 127 -12.74 6.86 -10.12
C GLY A 127 -11.60 5.98 -10.63
N LEU A 128 -10.38 6.18 -10.16
CA LEU A 128 -9.25 5.28 -10.37
C LEU A 128 -8.65 4.88 -9.02
N THR A 129 -8.53 3.58 -8.77
CA THR A 129 -8.04 3.03 -7.50
C THR A 129 -7.33 1.70 -7.68
N SER A 130 -6.57 1.28 -6.70
CA SER A 130 -5.95 -0.05 -6.61
C SER A 130 -6.47 -0.90 -5.45
N CYS A 131 -7.60 -0.50 -4.82
CA CYS A 131 -8.11 -1.16 -3.63
C CYS A 131 -9.64 -1.32 -3.67
N ALA A 132 -10.12 -2.50 -4.07
CA ALA A 132 -11.56 -2.78 -4.09
C ALA A 132 -12.20 -2.79 -2.70
N THR A 133 -11.48 -3.25 -1.68
CA THR A 133 -11.98 -3.28 -0.29
C THR A 133 -12.07 -1.91 0.35
N CYS A 134 -11.30 -0.93 -0.16
CA CYS A 134 -11.36 0.45 0.28
C CYS A 134 -12.54 1.19 -0.35
N ASP A 135 -12.63 1.14 -1.68
CA ASP A 135 -13.44 2.07 -2.46
C ASP A 135 -14.68 1.43 -3.09
N GLY A 136 -14.77 0.10 -3.13
CA GLY A 136 -15.87 -0.60 -3.80
C GLY A 136 -17.26 -0.21 -3.30
N ALA A 137 -17.40 0.16 -2.03
CA ALA A 137 -18.66 0.56 -1.43
C ALA A 137 -19.21 1.89 -1.98
N PHE A 138 -18.37 2.75 -2.55
CA PHE A 138 -18.79 4.02 -3.15
C PHE A 138 -19.47 3.84 -4.52
N TYR A 139 -19.21 2.72 -5.21
CA TYR A 139 -19.67 2.47 -6.58
C TYR A 139 -20.88 1.51 -6.62
N ARG A 140 -21.92 1.86 -5.87
CA ARG A 140 -23.16 1.04 -5.81
C ARG A 140 -24.04 1.23 -7.03
N ASN A 141 -24.51 0.10 -7.60
CA ASN A 141 -25.44 0.05 -8.73
C ASN A 141 -24.93 0.75 -10.01
N VAL A 142 -23.62 0.93 -10.13
CA VAL A 142 -22.97 1.46 -11.34
C VAL A 142 -22.01 0.42 -11.91
N PRO A 143 -21.69 0.47 -13.23
CA PRO A 143 -20.71 -0.42 -13.83
C PRO A 143 -19.29 0.02 -13.44
N VAL A 144 -18.44 -0.96 -13.14
CA VAL A 144 -17.01 -0.75 -12.83
C VAL A 144 -16.14 -1.71 -13.65
N CYS A 145 -14.85 -1.42 -13.78
CA CYS A 145 -13.94 -2.40 -14.34
C CYS A 145 -12.78 -2.70 -13.40
N VAL A 146 -12.27 -3.94 -13.51
CA VAL A 146 -11.05 -4.42 -12.86
C VAL A 146 -10.03 -4.74 -13.95
N ILE A 147 -8.83 -4.24 -13.82
CA ILE A 147 -7.73 -4.52 -14.75
C ILE A 147 -6.78 -5.49 -14.08
N GLY A 148 -6.66 -6.69 -14.63
CA GLY A 148 -5.78 -7.71 -14.08
C GLY A 148 -6.15 -9.12 -14.54
N GLY A 149 -5.56 -10.14 -13.92
CA GLY A 149 -5.86 -11.53 -14.28
C GLY A 149 -5.22 -12.54 -13.33
N GLY A 150 -4.63 -12.09 -12.23
CA GLY A 150 -4.15 -12.94 -11.12
C GLY A 150 -5.20 -13.10 -10.03
N ASP A 151 -4.86 -13.79 -8.94
CA ASP A 151 -5.77 -14.02 -7.81
C ASP A 151 -6.31 -12.72 -7.23
N SER A 152 -5.48 -11.68 -7.04
CA SER A 152 -5.95 -10.37 -6.56
C SER A 152 -7.04 -9.77 -7.44
N ALA A 153 -6.87 -9.81 -8.77
CA ALA A 153 -7.88 -9.28 -9.69
C ALA A 153 -9.18 -10.09 -9.64
N ALA A 154 -9.08 -11.41 -9.48
CA ALA A 154 -10.23 -12.29 -9.34
C ALA A 154 -10.98 -12.04 -8.01
N GLU A 155 -10.25 -11.90 -6.90
CA GLU A 155 -10.79 -11.57 -5.59
C GLU A 155 -11.49 -10.21 -5.59
N GLU A 156 -10.85 -9.18 -6.14
CA GLU A 156 -11.41 -7.83 -6.25
C GLU A 156 -12.66 -7.81 -7.13
N ALA A 157 -12.63 -8.49 -8.29
CA ALA A 157 -13.81 -8.57 -9.17
C ALA A 157 -14.99 -9.23 -8.46
N LEU A 158 -14.76 -10.35 -7.74
CA LEU A 158 -15.80 -11.02 -6.96
C LEU A 158 -16.30 -10.15 -5.80
N PHE A 159 -15.41 -9.43 -5.12
CA PHE A 159 -15.79 -8.53 -4.03
C PHE A 159 -16.71 -7.41 -4.52
N LEU A 160 -16.37 -6.80 -5.65
CA LEU A 160 -17.12 -5.69 -6.25
C LEU A 160 -18.54 -6.09 -6.69
N THR A 161 -18.81 -7.37 -6.97
CA THR A 161 -20.17 -7.82 -7.31
C THR A 161 -21.20 -7.56 -6.21
N ARG A 162 -20.75 -7.33 -4.98
CA ARG A 162 -21.60 -6.97 -3.82
C ARG A 162 -22.21 -5.58 -3.96
N PHE A 163 -21.59 -4.72 -4.73
CA PHE A 163 -21.92 -3.30 -4.84
C PHE A 163 -22.30 -2.91 -6.28
N ALA A 164 -21.43 -3.19 -7.23
CA ALA A 164 -21.58 -2.79 -8.61
C ALA A 164 -22.77 -3.47 -9.31
N SER A 165 -23.34 -2.79 -10.30
CA SER A 165 -24.34 -3.38 -11.19
C SER A 165 -23.72 -4.39 -12.14
N LYS A 166 -22.51 -4.13 -12.61
CA LYS A 166 -21.70 -4.96 -13.52
C LYS A 166 -20.22 -4.76 -13.23
N VAL A 167 -19.42 -5.81 -13.31
CA VAL A 167 -17.96 -5.77 -13.19
C VAL A 167 -17.35 -6.27 -14.49
N TYR A 168 -16.64 -5.41 -15.20
CA TYR A 168 -15.86 -5.80 -16.39
C TYR A 168 -14.46 -6.18 -15.96
N LEU A 169 -14.04 -7.44 -16.21
CA LEU A 169 -12.69 -7.89 -15.92
C LEU A 169 -11.83 -7.84 -17.17
N ILE A 170 -10.99 -6.82 -17.29
CA ILE A 170 -10.17 -6.56 -18.47
C ILE A 170 -8.83 -7.31 -18.34
N HIS A 171 -8.59 -8.24 -19.25
CA HIS A 171 -7.37 -9.03 -19.24
C HIS A 171 -6.71 -9.12 -20.62
N ARG A 172 -5.38 -8.91 -20.64
CA ARG A 172 -4.56 -8.92 -21.87
C ARG A 172 -4.36 -10.31 -22.49
N ARG A 173 -4.80 -11.38 -21.85
CA ARG A 173 -4.72 -12.77 -22.33
C ARG A 173 -6.14 -13.32 -22.50
N ASP A 174 -6.23 -14.53 -23.04
CA ASP A 174 -7.48 -15.28 -23.23
C ASP A 174 -7.88 -16.11 -22.01
N THR A 175 -7.03 -16.18 -20.99
CA THR A 175 -7.25 -16.95 -19.77
C THR A 175 -6.68 -16.24 -18.55
N LEU A 176 -7.32 -16.39 -17.37
CA LEU A 176 -6.81 -15.87 -16.11
C LEU A 176 -5.56 -16.62 -15.66
N ARG A 177 -4.67 -15.93 -14.97
CA ARG A 177 -3.53 -16.52 -14.25
C ARG A 177 -3.86 -16.85 -12.81
N ALA A 178 -5.05 -16.50 -12.36
CA ALA A 178 -5.56 -16.83 -11.03
C ALA A 178 -5.58 -18.33 -10.82
N SER A 179 -5.60 -18.77 -9.56
CA SER A 179 -5.81 -20.16 -9.21
C SER A 179 -7.10 -20.68 -9.86
N LYS A 180 -7.11 -21.98 -10.22
CA LYS A 180 -8.26 -22.56 -10.91
C LYS A 180 -9.60 -22.30 -10.19
N ILE A 181 -9.59 -22.43 -8.87
CA ILE A 181 -10.79 -22.19 -8.04
C ILE A 181 -11.29 -20.75 -8.18
N MET A 182 -10.38 -19.78 -8.18
CA MET A 182 -10.76 -18.36 -8.30
C MET A 182 -11.20 -18.04 -9.72
N ALA A 183 -10.52 -18.56 -10.73
CA ALA A 183 -10.92 -18.39 -12.12
C ALA A 183 -12.33 -18.98 -12.38
N ASP A 184 -12.60 -20.21 -11.90
CA ASP A 184 -13.91 -20.87 -12.04
C ASP A 184 -15.03 -20.06 -11.37
N ARG A 185 -14.76 -19.46 -10.19
CA ARG A 185 -15.72 -18.59 -9.48
C ARG A 185 -16.03 -17.30 -10.25
N VAL A 186 -15.00 -16.65 -10.80
CA VAL A 186 -15.14 -15.46 -11.64
C VAL A 186 -16.00 -15.75 -12.87
N LEU A 187 -15.68 -16.83 -13.57
CA LEU A 187 -16.36 -17.23 -14.81
C LEU A 187 -17.81 -17.70 -14.58
N ALA A 188 -18.13 -18.20 -13.40
CA ALA A 188 -19.48 -18.60 -13.01
C ALA A 188 -20.35 -17.44 -12.50
N CYS A 189 -19.81 -16.23 -12.34
CA CYS A 189 -20.52 -15.10 -11.77
C CYS A 189 -21.18 -14.25 -12.87
N ASP A 190 -22.50 -14.21 -12.94
CA ASP A 190 -23.28 -13.48 -13.95
C ASP A 190 -23.04 -11.96 -13.96
N LYS A 191 -22.60 -11.40 -12.83
CA LYS A 191 -22.25 -9.98 -12.73
C LYS A 191 -20.86 -9.65 -13.29
N ILE A 192 -19.99 -10.64 -13.49
CA ILE A 192 -18.63 -10.43 -14.01
C ILE A 192 -18.63 -10.76 -15.50
N GLU A 193 -18.11 -9.83 -16.30
CA GLU A 193 -17.90 -10.00 -17.73
C GLU A 193 -16.42 -9.89 -18.06
N PRO A 194 -15.75 -11.02 -18.34
CA PRO A 194 -14.38 -11.00 -18.78
C PRO A 194 -14.26 -10.41 -20.20
N ILE A 195 -13.33 -9.47 -20.36
CA ILE A 195 -12.96 -8.89 -21.66
C ILE A 195 -11.53 -9.33 -21.97
N TRP A 196 -11.42 -10.36 -22.79
CA TRP A 196 -10.17 -11.03 -23.12
C TRP A 196 -9.36 -10.31 -24.19
N ASN A 197 -8.07 -10.62 -24.23
CA ASN A 197 -7.11 -10.10 -25.23
C ASN A 197 -7.18 -8.57 -25.36
N THR A 198 -7.46 -7.88 -24.26
CA THR A 198 -7.77 -6.46 -24.25
C THR A 198 -6.97 -5.72 -23.20
N VAL A 199 -6.55 -4.51 -23.57
CA VAL A 199 -5.85 -3.57 -22.69
C VAL A 199 -6.61 -2.24 -22.67
N VAL A 200 -6.49 -1.52 -21.55
CA VAL A 200 -6.89 -0.11 -21.46
C VAL A 200 -5.77 0.73 -22.03
N THR A 201 -6.11 1.64 -22.94
CA THR A 201 -5.15 2.55 -23.59
C THR A 201 -5.32 4.00 -23.18
N ARG A 202 -6.50 4.35 -22.64
CA ARG A 202 -6.78 5.70 -22.15
C ARG A 202 -7.90 5.67 -21.12
N TYR A 203 -7.78 6.51 -20.10
CA TYR A 203 -8.84 6.89 -19.18
C TYR A 203 -9.59 8.09 -19.74
N ILE A 204 -10.91 8.12 -19.60
CA ILE A 204 -11.77 9.18 -20.11
C ILE A 204 -12.52 9.78 -18.92
N PRO A 205 -12.06 10.92 -18.39
CA PRO A 205 -12.78 11.65 -17.37
C PRO A 205 -13.99 12.41 -17.98
N ASP A 206 -14.95 12.72 -17.13
CA ASP A 206 -16.02 13.66 -17.44
C ASP A 206 -15.57 15.13 -17.29
N GLU A 207 -16.50 16.07 -17.45
CA GLU A 207 -16.24 17.50 -17.32
C GLU A 207 -15.83 17.93 -15.88
N LYS A 208 -16.12 17.09 -14.89
CA LYS A 208 -15.76 17.33 -13.49
C LYS A 208 -14.42 16.69 -13.11
N GLY A 209 -13.81 15.93 -14.00
CA GLY A 209 -12.57 15.20 -13.75
C GLY A 209 -12.76 13.83 -13.12
N GLU A 210 -14.00 13.32 -13.02
CA GLU A 210 -14.31 11.99 -12.51
C GLU A 210 -14.28 10.96 -13.64
N MET A 211 -13.94 9.71 -13.34
CA MET A 211 -13.94 8.63 -14.32
C MET A 211 -15.32 8.43 -14.97
N SER A 212 -15.38 8.41 -16.28
CA SER A 212 -16.63 8.18 -17.02
C SER A 212 -16.56 7.00 -17.98
N ALA A 213 -15.38 6.73 -18.54
CA ALA A 213 -15.17 5.60 -19.46
C ALA A 213 -13.68 5.25 -19.54
N VAL A 214 -13.40 4.11 -20.16
CA VAL A 214 -12.06 3.72 -20.59
C VAL A 214 -12.04 3.41 -22.09
N LEU A 215 -10.96 3.75 -22.78
CA LEU A 215 -10.71 3.28 -24.13
C LEU A 215 -10.02 1.92 -24.07
N LEU A 216 -10.67 0.92 -24.63
CA LEU A 216 -10.18 -0.45 -24.75
C LEU A 216 -9.60 -0.68 -26.13
N ARG A 217 -8.50 -1.45 -26.20
CA ARG A 217 -7.95 -1.96 -27.46
C ARG A 217 -7.75 -3.48 -27.36
N ASN A 218 -8.36 -4.21 -28.29
CA ASN A 218 -8.08 -5.62 -28.45
C ASN A 218 -6.68 -5.79 -29.06
N ILE A 219 -5.82 -6.59 -28.41
CA ILE A 219 -4.42 -6.75 -28.84
C ILE A 219 -4.25 -7.67 -30.07
N GLN A 220 -5.29 -8.44 -30.44
CA GLN A 220 -5.27 -9.34 -31.59
C GLN A 220 -5.88 -8.67 -32.85
N THR A 221 -7.04 -8.03 -32.67
CA THR A 221 -7.77 -7.42 -33.80
C THR A 221 -7.43 -5.95 -34.00
N HIS A 222 -6.80 -5.31 -33.00
CA HIS A 222 -6.52 -3.87 -32.91
C HIS A 222 -7.77 -2.98 -32.91
N GLU A 223 -8.94 -3.55 -32.77
CA GLU A 223 -10.19 -2.81 -32.61
C GLU A 223 -10.20 -2.02 -31.31
N GLU A 224 -10.66 -0.78 -31.40
CA GLU A 224 -10.83 0.09 -30.24
C GLU A 224 -12.30 0.33 -29.93
N ARG A 225 -12.66 0.39 -28.68
CA ARG A 225 -14.01 0.77 -28.23
C ARG A 225 -13.96 1.46 -26.88
N GLU A 226 -14.87 2.37 -26.67
CA GLU A 226 -15.10 2.95 -25.34
C GLU A 226 -15.98 2.02 -24.51
N LEU A 227 -15.67 1.94 -23.23
CA LEU A 227 -16.43 1.22 -22.23
C LEU A 227 -16.79 2.20 -21.10
N PRO A 228 -18.06 2.60 -20.98
CA PRO A 228 -18.53 3.45 -19.88
C PRO A 228 -18.41 2.71 -18.55
N VAL A 229 -17.68 3.29 -17.60
CA VAL A 229 -17.52 2.78 -16.23
C VAL A 229 -17.34 3.93 -15.27
N ALA A 230 -17.90 3.80 -14.07
CA ALA A 230 -17.78 4.81 -13.03
C ALA A 230 -16.47 4.70 -12.24
N CYS A 231 -15.81 3.54 -12.29
CA CYS A 231 -14.53 3.33 -11.61
C CYS A 231 -13.70 2.24 -12.28
N VAL A 232 -12.39 2.43 -12.20
CA VAL A 232 -11.36 1.49 -12.64
C VAL A 232 -10.56 1.02 -11.42
N PHE A 233 -10.54 -0.28 -11.17
CA PHE A 233 -9.71 -0.93 -10.15
C PHE A 233 -8.49 -1.56 -10.82
N VAL A 234 -7.30 -1.04 -10.54
CA VAL A 234 -6.05 -1.51 -11.14
C VAL A 234 -5.43 -2.59 -10.26
N ALA A 235 -5.72 -3.86 -10.59
CA ALA A 235 -5.33 -5.05 -9.82
C ALA A 235 -4.19 -5.82 -10.51
N ILE A 236 -3.10 -5.12 -10.86
CA ILE A 236 -1.91 -5.70 -11.53
C ILE A 236 -0.74 -5.94 -10.58
N GLY A 237 -0.95 -5.77 -9.29
CA GLY A 237 0.00 -6.01 -8.21
C GLY A 237 0.57 -4.76 -7.58
N HIS A 238 1.46 -4.98 -6.59
CA HIS A 238 2.17 -3.94 -5.87
C HIS A 238 3.66 -4.26 -5.89
N ASP A 239 4.49 -3.24 -5.73
CA ASP A 239 5.93 -3.35 -5.53
C ASP A 239 6.25 -2.93 -4.10
N PRO A 240 6.83 -3.82 -3.26
CA PRO A 240 7.26 -3.43 -1.92
C PRO A 240 8.43 -2.44 -2.01
N ASN A 241 8.42 -1.42 -1.16
CA ASN A 241 9.44 -0.37 -1.15
C ASN A 241 10.69 -0.85 -0.39
N THR A 242 11.37 -1.86 -0.93
CA THR A 242 12.50 -2.57 -0.31
C THR A 242 13.85 -2.26 -0.94
N LYS A 243 13.93 -1.36 -1.91
CA LYS A 243 15.14 -1.10 -2.70
C LYS A 243 16.40 -0.85 -1.86
N ALA A 244 16.30 -0.05 -0.79
CA ALA A 244 17.41 0.24 0.10
C ALA A 244 17.90 -0.98 0.90
N PHE A 245 17.07 -1.99 1.06
CA PHE A 245 17.30 -3.19 1.87
C PHE A 245 17.61 -4.45 1.05
N GLN A 246 17.57 -4.35 -0.28
CA GLN A 246 17.73 -5.47 -1.20
C GLN A 246 19.08 -6.16 -1.02
N GLY A 247 19.07 -7.50 -0.89
CA GLY A 247 20.29 -8.30 -0.64
C GLY A 247 20.89 -8.16 0.76
N LYS A 248 20.31 -7.33 1.63
CA LYS A 248 20.79 -7.03 3.00
C LYS A 248 19.82 -7.51 4.08
N LEU A 249 18.52 -7.37 3.85
CA LEU A 249 17.47 -8.01 4.63
C LEU A 249 16.84 -9.15 3.84
N GLU A 250 16.28 -10.11 4.55
CA GLU A 250 15.63 -11.27 3.96
C GLU A 250 14.32 -10.87 3.27
N THR A 251 14.17 -11.26 2.01
CA THR A 251 12.96 -11.03 1.21
C THR A 251 12.37 -12.35 0.72
N ASP A 252 11.08 -12.33 0.44
CA ASP A 252 10.42 -13.38 -0.30
C ASP A 252 10.69 -13.26 -1.82
N PRO A 253 10.22 -14.23 -2.65
CA PRO A 253 10.40 -14.18 -4.10
C PRO A 253 9.77 -12.96 -4.79
N ASP A 254 8.77 -12.32 -4.17
CA ASP A 254 8.09 -11.14 -4.70
C ASP A 254 8.73 -9.83 -4.19
N GLY A 255 9.79 -9.92 -3.38
CA GLY A 255 10.57 -8.79 -2.88
C GLY A 255 10.06 -8.19 -1.56
N TYR A 256 9.03 -8.75 -0.93
CA TYR A 256 8.55 -8.32 0.38
C TYR A 256 9.52 -8.74 1.48
N LEU A 257 9.73 -7.86 2.47
CA LEU A 257 10.54 -8.19 3.64
C LEU A 257 9.86 -9.30 4.47
N ILE A 258 10.67 -10.21 5.01
CA ILE A 258 10.16 -11.30 5.85
C ILE A 258 10.18 -10.86 7.31
N ALA A 259 8.99 -10.60 7.85
CA ALA A 259 8.79 -10.40 9.29
C ALA A 259 8.60 -11.76 9.96
N ARG A 260 9.40 -12.02 11.01
CA ARG A 260 9.28 -13.20 11.87
C ARG A 260 8.49 -12.84 13.12
N HIS A 261 7.82 -13.83 13.70
CA HIS A 261 6.85 -13.58 14.77
C HIS A 261 5.88 -12.48 14.34
N LEU A 262 5.89 -11.31 14.95
CA LEU A 262 5.00 -10.21 14.57
C LEU A 262 5.72 -9.07 13.83
N ALA A 263 7.01 -8.90 14.03
CA ALA A 263 7.73 -7.74 13.49
C ALA A 263 9.24 -7.95 13.32
N GLU A 264 9.84 -9.01 13.88
CA GLU A 264 11.29 -9.19 13.90
C GLU A 264 11.83 -9.56 12.51
N SER A 265 12.95 -8.94 12.11
CA SER A 265 13.73 -9.42 10.98
C SER A 265 14.79 -10.45 11.45
N LYS A 266 15.51 -11.05 10.51
CA LYS A 266 16.66 -11.88 10.82
C LYS A 266 17.82 -11.09 11.42
N HIS A 267 17.88 -9.78 11.14
CA HIS A 267 18.93 -8.90 11.64
C HIS A 267 18.54 -8.36 13.03
N PRO A 268 19.36 -8.58 14.08
CA PRO A 268 19.07 -8.04 15.41
C PRO A 268 18.90 -6.53 15.38
N GLY A 269 17.86 -6.04 16.08
CA GLY A 269 17.54 -4.61 16.16
C GLY A 269 16.81 -4.04 14.94
N VAL A 270 16.51 -4.86 13.91
CA VAL A 270 15.69 -4.45 12.76
C VAL A 270 14.31 -5.07 12.85
N PHE A 271 13.29 -4.22 12.82
CA PHE A 271 11.87 -4.57 12.89
C PHE A 271 11.16 -4.13 11.61
N ILE A 272 10.10 -4.83 11.24
CA ILE A 272 9.42 -4.65 9.97
C ILE A 272 7.92 -4.45 10.26
N ALA A 273 7.28 -3.48 9.60
CA ALA A 273 5.88 -3.18 9.79
C ALA A 273 5.18 -2.70 8.50
N GLY A 274 3.91 -3.03 8.36
CA GLY A 274 3.05 -2.58 7.27
C GLY A 274 3.28 -3.31 5.96
N ASP A 275 2.87 -2.68 4.89
CA ASP A 275 2.75 -3.28 3.56
C ASP A 275 4.07 -3.68 2.93
N VAL A 276 5.20 -3.27 3.48
CA VAL A 276 6.53 -3.73 3.06
C VAL A 276 6.72 -5.23 3.33
N ALA A 277 5.90 -5.83 4.22
CA ALA A 277 5.86 -7.25 4.53
C ALA A 277 4.48 -7.89 4.34
N ASP A 278 3.40 -7.09 4.31
CA ASP A 278 2.04 -7.59 4.13
C ASP A 278 1.69 -7.74 2.65
N ARG A 279 1.70 -8.97 2.16
CA ARG A 279 1.30 -9.29 0.77
C ARG A 279 -0.21 -9.44 0.60
N VAL A 280 -0.94 -9.62 1.69
CA VAL A 280 -2.32 -10.14 1.69
C VAL A 280 -3.33 -9.03 1.94
N TYR A 281 -3.22 -8.36 3.07
CA TYR A 281 -4.28 -7.46 3.53
C TYR A 281 -4.13 -6.04 2.99
N LYS A 282 -2.96 -5.44 3.14
CA LYS A 282 -2.65 -4.06 2.72
C LYS A 282 -3.71 -3.06 3.17
N GLN A 283 -4.09 -3.15 4.45
CA GLN A 283 -5.08 -2.28 5.05
C GLN A 283 -4.44 -1.32 6.06
N ALA A 284 -4.97 -0.10 6.16
CA ALA A 284 -4.47 0.91 7.10
C ALA A 284 -4.46 0.40 8.55
N VAL A 285 -5.50 -0.35 8.96
CA VAL A 285 -5.61 -0.89 10.32
C VAL A 285 -4.62 -2.02 10.59
N THR A 286 -4.34 -2.91 9.61
CA THR A 286 -3.32 -3.96 9.76
C THR A 286 -1.92 -3.36 9.78
N ALA A 287 -1.68 -2.34 8.95
CA ALA A 287 -0.44 -1.58 8.96
C ALA A 287 -0.22 -0.89 10.32
N ALA A 288 -1.23 -0.22 10.86
CA ALA A 288 -1.16 0.38 12.20
C ALA A 288 -0.88 -0.66 13.29
N GLY A 289 -1.58 -1.80 13.26
CA GLY A 289 -1.36 -2.90 14.22
C GLY A 289 0.07 -3.46 14.17
N SER A 290 0.62 -3.66 12.98
CA SER A 290 2.01 -4.11 12.81
C SER A 290 3.03 -3.05 13.25
N GLY A 291 2.75 -1.76 13.05
CA GLY A 291 3.55 -0.64 13.55
C GLY A 291 3.62 -0.62 15.08
N CYS A 292 2.49 -0.86 15.74
CA CYS A 292 2.43 -1.03 17.18
C CYS A 292 3.33 -2.19 17.64
N ALA A 293 3.19 -3.37 17.01
CA ALA A 293 4.00 -4.55 17.34
C ALA A 293 5.50 -4.28 17.18
N ALA A 294 5.90 -3.67 16.06
CA ALA A 294 7.30 -3.33 15.79
C ALA A 294 7.90 -2.38 16.84
N ALA A 295 7.15 -1.37 17.27
CA ALA A 295 7.61 -0.44 18.29
C ALA A 295 7.78 -1.12 19.65
N LEU A 296 6.87 -2.00 20.04
CA LEU A 296 6.94 -2.74 21.31
C LEU A 296 8.13 -3.73 21.29
N GLU A 297 8.38 -4.42 20.19
CA GLU A 297 9.54 -5.31 20.07
C GLU A 297 10.86 -4.51 20.05
N ALA A 298 10.90 -3.33 19.42
CA ALA A 298 12.06 -2.44 19.45
C ALA A 298 12.35 -1.96 20.89
N GLU A 299 11.32 -1.61 21.66
CA GLU A 299 11.43 -1.22 23.07
C GLU A 299 11.99 -2.35 23.94
N LYS A 300 11.45 -3.57 23.81
CA LYS A 300 11.97 -4.76 24.51
C LYS A 300 13.44 -5.03 24.16
N TYR A 301 13.79 -4.97 22.88
CA TYR A 301 15.15 -5.15 22.40
C TYR A 301 16.13 -4.14 23.03
N LEU A 302 15.77 -2.85 23.01
CA LEU A 302 16.59 -1.80 23.61
C LEU A 302 16.72 -1.94 25.13
N SER A 303 15.65 -2.32 25.82
CA SER A 303 15.65 -2.59 27.27
C SER A 303 16.57 -3.75 27.62
N ALA A 304 16.58 -4.82 26.82
CA ALA A 304 17.48 -5.96 27.02
C ALA A 304 18.97 -5.60 26.80
N LEU A 305 19.27 -4.58 25.98
CA LEU A 305 20.62 -4.05 25.83
C LEU A 305 21.08 -3.21 27.03
N GLY A 306 20.23 -2.97 28.03
CA GLY A 306 20.54 -2.15 29.21
C GLY A 306 20.65 -0.65 28.89
N LYS A 307 19.88 -0.18 27.92
CA LYS A 307 20.06 1.18 27.34
C LYS A 307 18.75 1.91 27.19
#